data_f2e27038441b3180c6a99da920419132
#
_entry.id   f2e27038441b3180c6a99da920419132
#
_cell.length_a   1.000
_cell.length_b   1.000
_cell.length_c   1.000
_cell.angle_alpha   90.00
_cell.angle_beta   90.00
_cell.angle_gamma   90.00
#
_symmetry.space_group_name_H-M   'P 1'
#
loop_
_entity.id
_entity.type
_entity.pdbx_description
1 polymer ?
#
loop_
_entity_poly.entity_id
_entity_poly.type
_entity_poly.pdbx_seq_one_letter_code
_entity_poly.pdbx_strand_id
1 'polypeptide(L)'
;MGGTIIGNDIYIVGGKNNTKETKTFWKLNLNLKDRWQILEPWKGSPRSHLVVESQSDGINECLYIFSGRFYDSERGWQFLTDGFKYNPKIGNWETIADVGTSLNDNTAICVMSAPSTNLGANHIAVFGGASGELYNESEQNIPNKRYKLKKRDNLINYGGLGLKKWNISDSHLGFNKDVLIYHTITNTWNKFSQLPESNMEGKEIGSHAMTNAVKWGNDIVIVSGEIRPGVRSPKVWTVTPKITNQFGIVNYIFLLTYFIILIIIGVHFLNKNTDIENYFKAGGRIPWWAAGISIFITQLSAITVMAIPARSFSSEWTWISLSMTIVIIAPLIS
;
A
#
# COMPACT_ATOMS: atom_id res chain seq x y z
N MET A 1 11.56 -12.30 -10.00
CA MET A 1 11.71 -12.81 -8.63
C MET A 1 11.83 -11.60 -7.73
N GLY A 2 11.11 -11.59 -6.63
CA GLY A 2 11.21 -10.58 -5.59
C GLY A 2 11.58 -11.23 -4.26
N GLY A 3 11.97 -10.43 -3.27
CA GLY A 3 12.29 -10.95 -1.96
C GLY A 3 12.23 -9.88 -0.89
N THR A 4 12.04 -10.31 0.37
CA THR A 4 12.05 -9.46 1.56
C THR A 4 12.56 -10.22 2.76
N ILE A 5 12.79 -9.52 3.86
CA ILE A 5 13.25 -10.07 5.12
C ILE A 5 12.20 -9.81 6.19
N ILE A 6 11.87 -10.84 6.98
CA ILE A 6 11.03 -10.73 8.17
C ILE A 6 11.81 -11.35 9.33
N GLY A 7 12.20 -10.52 10.29
CA GLY A 7 13.10 -10.93 11.37
C GLY A 7 14.42 -11.47 10.82
N ASN A 8 14.70 -12.74 11.07
CA ASN A 8 15.91 -13.42 10.58
C ASN A 8 15.65 -14.34 9.38
N ASP A 9 14.48 -14.27 8.79
CA ASP A 9 14.08 -15.10 7.67
C ASP A 9 14.07 -14.30 6.36
N ILE A 10 14.81 -14.76 5.36
CA ILE A 10 14.76 -14.26 3.98
C ILE A 10 13.69 -15.03 3.23
N TYR A 11 12.81 -14.32 2.54
CA TYR A 11 11.79 -14.90 1.66
C TYR A 11 12.05 -14.51 0.21
N ILE A 12 11.96 -15.49 -0.70
CA ILE A 12 12.07 -15.30 -2.15
C ILE A 12 10.78 -15.79 -2.80
N VAL A 13 10.20 -14.95 -3.66
CA VAL A 13 8.86 -15.17 -4.21
C VAL A 13 8.84 -14.99 -5.72
N GLY A 14 8.09 -15.85 -6.40
CA GLY A 14 7.81 -15.79 -7.83
C GLY A 14 9.06 -15.86 -8.70
N GLY A 15 8.98 -15.23 -9.84
CA GLY A 15 10.08 -15.16 -10.80
C GLY A 15 9.84 -15.96 -12.06
N LYS A 16 10.90 -16.15 -12.83
CA LYS A 16 10.89 -16.87 -14.09
C LYS A 16 12.05 -17.84 -14.13
N ASN A 17 11.79 -19.05 -14.55
CA ASN A 17 12.83 -20.00 -14.97
C ASN A 17 13.14 -19.80 -16.48
N ASN A 18 13.91 -20.71 -17.06
CA ASN A 18 14.29 -20.60 -18.48
C ASN A 18 13.11 -20.61 -19.45
N THR A 19 11.96 -21.11 -19.06
CA THR A 19 10.81 -21.35 -19.93
C THR A 19 9.55 -20.58 -19.57
N LYS A 20 9.25 -20.46 -18.26
CA LYS A 20 7.98 -19.89 -17.79
C LYS A 20 8.09 -19.21 -16.43
N GLU A 21 7.12 -18.38 -16.12
CA GLU A 21 6.93 -17.81 -14.80
C GLU A 21 6.63 -18.91 -13.76
N THR A 22 7.05 -18.68 -12.52
CA THR A 22 6.97 -19.68 -11.45
C THR A 22 6.22 -19.15 -10.24
N LYS A 23 5.74 -20.10 -9.42
CA LYS A 23 5.24 -19.85 -8.06
C LYS A 23 6.28 -20.19 -7.00
N THR A 24 7.54 -19.88 -7.25
CA THR A 24 8.61 -20.11 -6.29
C THR A 24 8.27 -19.40 -4.98
N PHE A 25 8.35 -20.12 -3.86
CA PHE A 25 8.25 -19.54 -2.54
C PHE A 25 9.24 -20.25 -1.63
N TRP A 26 10.32 -19.57 -1.29
CA TRP A 26 11.44 -20.11 -0.54
C TRP A 26 11.73 -19.24 0.67
N LYS A 27 12.18 -19.91 1.73
CA LYS A 27 12.59 -19.31 2.99
C LYS A 27 14.01 -19.78 3.35
N LEU A 28 14.82 -18.85 3.85
CA LEU A 28 16.13 -19.15 4.45
C LEU A 28 16.23 -18.45 5.81
N ASN A 29 16.54 -19.21 6.86
CA ASN A 29 16.80 -18.64 8.17
C ASN A 29 18.29 -18.31 8.33
N LEU A 30 18.59 -17.05 8.61
CA LEU A 30 19.97 -16.54 8.69
C LEU A 30 20.73 -17.04 9.93
N ASN A 31 20.04 -17.34 11.02
CA ASN A 31 20.67 -17.80 12.27
C ASN A 31 21.06 -19.28 12.22
N LEU A 32 20.22 -20.08 11.56
CA LEU A 32 20.39 -21.52 11.53
C LEU A 32 21.42 -21.96 10.47
N LYS A 33 21.80 -21.05 9.54
CA LYS A 33 22.64 -21.34 8.36
C LYS A 33 22.15 -22.55 7.58
N ASP A 34 20.82 -22.80 7.62
CA ASP A 34 20.15 -23.92 7.02
C ASP A 34 20.08 -23.81 5.50
N ARG A 35 19.54 -24.88 4.91
CA ARG A 35 19.23 -24.90 3.49
C ARG A 35 17.94 -24.12 3.22
N TRP A 36 17.77 -23.66 2.00
CA TRP A 36 16.53 -23.10 1.53
C TRP A 36 15.37 -24.10 1.73
N GLN A 37 14.32 -23.64 2.38
CA GLN A 37 13.07 -24.36 2.59
C GLN A 37 12.07 -23.97 1.51
N ILE A 38 11.43 -24.93 0.89
CA ILE A 38 10.34 -24.69 -0.05
C ILE A 38 9.06 -24.58 0.76
N LEU A 39 8.35 -23.49 0.59
CA LEU A 39 7.06 -23.24 1.23
C LEU A 39 5.92 -23.35 0.21
N GLU A 40 4.69 -23.56 0.71
CA GLU A 40 3.50 -23.58 -0.12
C GLU A 40 3.21 -22.17 -0.69
N PRO A 41 3.10 -22.02 -2.01
CA PRO A 41 2.88 -20.74 -2.63
C PRO A 41 1.41 -20.28 -2.55
N TRP A 42 1.16 -19.03 -2.91
CA TRP A 42 -0.18 -18.45 -3.02
C TRP A 42 -1.05 -19.15 -4.07
N LYS A 43 -2.38 -19.01 -3.95
CA LYS A 43 -3.36 -19.67 -4.86
C LYS A 43 -3.51 -18.98 -6.23
N GLY A 44 -2.99 -17.77 -6.42
CA GLY A 44 -3.08 -17.02 -7.67
C GLY A 44 -2.17 -17.54 -8.79
N SER A 45 -2.06 -16.80 -9.90
CA SER A 45 -1.24 -17.15 -11.06
C SER A 45 0.27 -17.11 -10.76
N PRO A 46 1.09 -17.92 -11.46
CA PRO A 46 2.54 -17.75 -11.43
C PRO A 46 2.89 -16.34 -11.95
N ARG A 47 3.97 -15.76 -11.44
CA ARG A 47 4.29 -14.38 -11.81
C ARG A 47 5.77 -14.04 -11.76
N SER A 48 6.19 -13.18 -12.69
CA SER A 48 7.45 -12.46 -12.66
C SER A 48 7.19 -10.95 -12.52
N HIS A 49 8.21 -10.17 -12.23
CA HIS A 49 8.10 -8.70 -12.09
C HIS A 49 7.12 -8.22 -11.01
N LEU A 50 6.87 -9.06 -10.01
CA LEU A 50 6.00 -8.72 -8.88
C LEU A 50 6.69 -7.74 -7.94
N VAL A 51 5.88 -6.99 -7.21
CA VAL A 51 6.31 -6.19 -6.07
C VAL A 51 6.23 -7.07 -4.82
N VAL A 52 7.29 -7.06 -4.01
CA VAL A 52 7.37 -7.85 -2.76
C VAL A 52 7.83 -6.95 -1.64
N GLU A 53 7.10 -6.94 -0.52
CA GLU A 53 7.44 -6.13 0.64
C GLU A 53 7.03 -6.83 1.94
N SER A 54 7.64 -6.42 3.05
CA SER A 54 7.21 -6.82 4.40
C SER A 54 6.65 -5.66 5.17
N GLN A 55 5.55 -5.89 5.90
CA GLN A 55 4.94 -4.89 6.77
C GLN A 55 4.02 -5.57 7.80
N SER A 56 3.82 -4.89 8.92
CA SER A 56 2.86 -5.33 9.94
C SER A 56 1.42 -5.24 9.43
N ASP A 57 0.60 -6.25 9.73
CA ASP A 57 -0.85 -6.22 9.53
C ASP A 57 -1.62 -5.68 10.75
N GLY A 58 -0.89 -5.09 11.69
CA GLY A 58 -1.38 -4.62 12.98
C GLY A 58 -1.17 -5.61 14.12
N ILE A 59 -0.89 -6.88 13.81
CA ILE A 59 -0.65 -7.96 14.79
C ILE A 59 0.68 -8.64 14.52
N ASN A 60 0.95 -8.98 13.26
CA ASN A 60 2.11 -9.75 12.84
C ASN A 60 2.84 -9.06 11.69
N GLU A 61 4.15 -9.28 11.61
CA GLU A 61 4.93 -8.96 10.41
C GLU A 61 4.57 -9.98 9.32
N CYS A 62 4.09 -9.49 8.18
CA CYS A 62 3.62 -10.29 7.07
C CYS A 62 4.38 -9.95 5.78
N LEU A 63 4.42 -10.90 4.85
CA LEU A 63 4.92 -10.69 3.50
C LEU A 63 3.75 -10.36 2.58
N TYR A 64 3.94 -9.36 1.74
CA TYR A 64 2.96 -8.91 0.75
C TYR A 64 3.54 -9.04 -0.65
N ILE A 65 2.71 -9.55 -1.57
CA ILE A 65 3.03 -9.57 -3.00
C ILE A 65 1.93 -8.88 -3.77
N PHE A 66 2.31 -8.09 -4.77
CA PHE A 66 1.37 -7.35 -5.61
C PHE A 66 1.78 -7.46 -7.07
N SER A 67 0.79 -7.44 -7.95
CA SER A 67 1.00 -7.24 -9.37
C SER A 67 1.92 -8.30 -10.00
N GLY A 68 2.50 -7.98 -11.15
CA GLY A 68 3.37 -8.86 -11.91
C GLY A 68 2.76 -9.26 -13.25
N ARG A 69 3.43 -10.18 -13.93
CA ARG A 69 2.96 -10.72 -15.21
C ARG A 69 3.32 -12.17 -15.37
N PHE A 70 2.57 -12.86 -16.25
CA PHE A 70 2.91 -14.17 -16.77
C PHE A 70 2.48 -14.31 -18.22
N TYR A 71 3.06 -15.27 -18.92
CA TYR A 71 2.67 -15.59 -20.28
C TYR A 71 1.74 -16.80 -20.29
N ASP A 72 0.54 -16.60 -20.82
CA ASP A 72 -0.44 -17.64 -21.09
C ASP A 72 -0.34 -18.05 -22.55
N SER A 73 -0.34 -19.37 -22.85
CA SER A 73 -0.17 -19.87 -24.22
C SER A 73 -1.32 -19.53 -25.16
N GLU A 74 -2.52 -19.32 -24.63
CA GLU A 74 -3.72 -19.02 -25.40
C GLU A 74 -4.02 -17.53 -25.44
N ARG A 75 -3.80 -16.81 -24.32
CA ARG A 75 -4.18 -15.40 -24.12
C ARG A 75 -3.02 -14.44 -24.27
N GLY A 76 -1.78 -14.92 -24.38
CA GLY A 76 -0.60 -14.08 -24.42
C GLY A 76 -0.21 -13.52 -23.06
N TRP A 77 0.43 -12.35 -23.02
CA TRP A 77 0.84 -11.71 -21.79
C TRP A 77 -0.34 -11.27 -20.94
N GLN A 78 -0.34 -11.72 -19.69
CA GLN A 78 -1.32 -11.36 -18.67
C GLN A 78 -0.64 -10.46 -17.65
N PHE A 79 -1.24 -9.30 -17.39
CA PHE A 79 -0.77 -8.30 -16.44
C PHE A 79 -1.65 -8.37 -15.19
N LEU A 80 -1.04 -8.62 -14.06
CA LEU A 80 -1.73 -8.92 -12.82
C LEU A 80 -1.89 -7.67 -11.98
N THR A 81 -3.05 -7.53 -11.36
CA THR A 81 -3.38 -6.45 -10.43
C THR A 81 -3.60 -6.94 -9.01
N ASP A 82 -3.79 -8.26 -8.87
CA ASP A 82 -4.11 -8.93 -7.61
C ASP A 82 -2.97 -8.86 -6.59
N GLY A 83 -3.34 -8.95 -5.32
CA GLY A 83 -2.42 -8.97 -4.19
C GLY A 83 -2.65 -10.17 -3.25
N PHE A 84 -1.59 -10.58 -2.56
CA PHE A 84 -1.65 -11.63 -1.54
C PHE A 84 -0.78 -11.26 -0.35
N LYS A 85 -1.25 -11.65 0.84
CA LYS A 85 -0.54 -11.53 2.12
C LYS A 85 -0.21 -12.91 2.66
N TYR A 86 1.03 -13.14 3.06
CA TYR A 86 1.48 -14.33 3.77
C TYR A 86 1.80 -14.00 5.21
N ASN A 87 1.20 -14.74 6.14
CA ASN A 87 1.50 -14.65 7.56
C ASN A 87 2.46 -15.77 7.97
N PRO A 88 3.73 -15.47 8.30
CA PRO A 88 4.72 -16.49 8.64
C PRO A 88 4.42 -17.28 9.91
N LYS A 89 3.66 -16.69 10.85
CA LYS A 89 3.31 -17.36 12.13
C LYS A 89 2.25 -18.43 11.94
N ILE A 90 1.34 -18.23 11.00
CA ILE A 90 0.23 -19.15 10.72
C ILE A 90 0.57 -20.05 9.54
N GLY A 91 1.47 -19.60 8.67
CA GLY A 91 1.89 -20.34 7.48
C GLY A 91 0.87 -20.31 6.33
N ASN A 92 -0.02 -19.31 6.27
CA ASN A 92 -1.07 -19.22 5.26
C ASN A 92 -1.00 -17.95 4.40
N TRP A 93 -1.59 -18.06 3.19
CA TRP A 93 -1.80 -16.96 2.27
C TRP A 93 -3.25 -16.49 2.30
N GLU A 94 -3.45 -15.19 2.22
CA GLU A 94 -4.74 -14.53 2.10
C GLU A 94 -4.74 -13.62 0.86
N THR A 95 -5.88 -13.56 0.17
CA THR A 95 -6.08 -12.59 -0.91
C THR A 95 -6.38 -11.22 -0.29
N ILE A 96 -5.78 -10.19 -0.84
CA ILE A 96 -5.97 -8.80 -0.42
C ILE A 96 -6.48 -7.96 -1.59
N ALA A 97 -6.80 -6.68 -1.35
CA ALA A 97 -7.32 -5.79 -2.38
C ALA A 97 -6.37 -5.66 -3.58
N ASP A 98 -6.92 -5.73 -4.77
CA ASP A 98 -6.20 -5.46 -6.00
C ASP A 98 -5.63 -4.05 -6.01
N VAL A 99 -4.47 -3.89 -6.63
CA VAL A 99 -3.77 -2.61 -6.68
C VAL A 99 -4.64 -1.53 -7.30
N GLY A 100 -4.88 -0.45 -6.58
CA GLY A 100 -5.61 0.71 -7.07
C GLY A 100 -7.13 0.67 -6.94
N THR A 101 -7.74 -0.44 -6.52
CA THR A 101 -9.22 -0.59 -6.46
C THR A 101 -9.93 0.36 -5.48
N SER A 102 -9.22 0.97 -4.55
CA SER A 102 -9.79 1.96 -3.62
C SER A 102 -9.69 3.39 -4.13
N LEU A 103 -9.17 3.59 -5.35
CA LEU A 103 -9.10 4.90 -5.99
C LEU A 103 -10.45 5.29 -6.58
N ASN A 104 -10.61 6.57 -6.89
CA ASN A 104 -11.90 7.19 -7.26
C ASN A 104 -12.64 6.51 -8.42
N ASP A 105 -11.96 5.81 -9.29
CA ASP A 105 -12.52 5.12 -10.46
C ASP A 105 -12.63 3.60 -10.30
N ASN A 106 -12.22 3.07 -9.15
CA ASN A 106 -12.26 1.63 -8.84
C ASN A 106 -11.50 0.75 -9.85
N THR A 107 -10.58 1.34 -10.62
CA THR A 107 -9.82 0.64 -11.65
C THR A 107 -8.58 0.01 -11.06
N ALA A 108 -8.45 -1.29 -11.20
CA ALA A 108 -7.24 -2.00 -10.81
C ALA A 108 -6.09 -1.73 -11.79
N ILE A 109 -4.91 -1.44 -11.26
CA ILE A 109 -3.73 -1.08 -12.04
C ILE A 109 -2.58 -2.07 -11.85
N CYS A 110 -1.85 -2.32 -12.93
CA CYS A 110 -0.63 -3.11 -12.88
C CYS A 110 0.58 -2.20 -12.56
N VAL A 111 1.41 -2.62 -11.59
CA VAL A 111 2.60 -1.89 -11.12
C VAL A 111 3.86 -2.77 -11.18
N MET A 112 4.08 -3.42 -12.31
CA MET A 112 5.19 -4.36 -12.47
C MET A 112 6.54 -3.72 -12.17
N SER A 113 7.37 -4.46 -11.42
CA SER A 113 8.74 -4.06 -11.07
C SER A 113 8.85 -2.66 -10.46
N ALA A 114 7.78 -2.16 -9.85
CA ALA A 114 7.82 -0.90 -9.13
C ALA A 114 8.76 -1.02 -7.92
N PRO A 115 9.63 -0.04 -7.68
CA PRO A 115 10.32 0.04 -6.41
C PRO A 115 9.32 0.26 -5.28
N SER A 116 9.49 -0.46 -4.18
CA SER A 116 8.60 -0.39 -3.03
C SER A 116 9.40 -0.32 -1.73
N THR A 117 8.76 0.17 -0.68
CA THR A 117 9.29 0.13 0.68
C THR A 117 8.16 0.20 1.69
N ASN A 118 8.36 -0.39 2.86
CA ASN A 118 7.44 -0.20 3.96
C ASN A 118 7.53 1.25 4.50
N LEU A 119 6.41 1.82 4.94
CA LEU A 119 6.31 3.19 5.43
C LEU A 119 5.49 3.23 6.72
N GLY A 120 6.08 3.84 7.78
CA GLY A 120 5.43 3.85 9.09
C GLY A 120 5.17 2.45 9.62
N ALA A 121 4.08 2.28 10.38
CA ALA A 121 3.74 1.02 11.02
C ALA A 121 2.92 0.05 10.14
N ASN A 122 2.10 0.58 9.22
CA ASN A 122 1.08 -0.19 8.52
C ASN A 122 0.88 0.21 7.05
N HIS A 123 1.89 0.82 6.41
CA HIS A 123 1.79 1.22 5.02
C HIS A 123 2.91 0.61 4.17
N ILE A 124 2.61 0.36 2.91
CA ILE A 124 3.58 0.00 1.88
C ILE A 124 3.46 1.06 0.78
N ALA A 125 4.56 1.73 0.50
CA ALA A 125 4.67 2.68 -0.60
C ALA A 125 5.19 1.98 -1.85
N VAL A 126 4.54 2.24 -2.99
CA VAL A 126 4.89 1.70 -4.32
C VAL A 126 5.07 2.88 -5.27
N PHE A 127 6.22 2.98 -5.90
CA PHE A 127 6.61 4.11 -6.72
C PHE A 127 6.56 3.75 -8.21
N GLY A 128 5.55 4.23 -8.92
CA GLY A 128 5.45 4.05 -10.36
C GLY A 128 5.29 2.60 -10.80
N GLY A 129 6.25 2.09 -11.55
CA GLY A 129 6.23 0.75 -12.14
C GLY A 129 5.67 0.72 -13.57
N ALA A 130 5.77 -0.44 -14.23
CA ALA A 130 5.28 -0.63 -15.58
C ALA A 130 3.81 -1.06 -15.59
N SER A 131 2.97 -0.34 -16.36
CA SER A 131 1.60 -0.77 -16.65
C SER A 131 1.57 -1.73 -17.85
N GLY A 132 0.61 -2.64 -17.86
CA GLY A 132 0.44 -3.59 -18.95
C GLY A 132 0.14 -2.93 -20.30
N GLU A 133 -0.53 -1.79 -20.30
CA GLU A 133 -0.91 -1.06 -21.52
C GLU A 133 0.31 -0.58 -22.32
N LEU A 134 1.23 0.10 -21.62
CA LEU A 134 2.46 0.60 -22.25
C LEU A 134 3.39 -0.53 -22.72
N TYR A 135 3.33 -1.68 -22.08
CA TYR A 135 4.10 -2.85 -22.48
C TYR A 135 3.59 -3.46 -23.78
N ASN A 136 2.28 -3.61 -23.91
CA ASN A 136 1.64 -4.14 -25.13
C ASN A 136 1.91 -3.26 -26.34
N GLU A 137 1.85 -1.94 -26.20
CA GLU A 137 2.18 -1.00 -27.28
C GLU A 137 3.64 -1.11 -27.71
N SER A 138 4.57 -1.23 -26.77
CA SER A 138 5.99 -1.35 -27.08
C SER A 138 6.36 -2.71 -27.69
N GLU A 139 5.71 -3.81 -27.30
CA GLU A 139 5.94 -5.15 -27.86
C GLU A 139 5.21 -5.40 -29.18
N GLN A 140 4.02 -4.83 -29.40
CA GLN A 140 3.31 -4.93 -30.67
C GLN A 140 4.06 -4.25 -31.82
N ASN A 141 4.84 -3.22 -31.52
CA ASN A 141 5.69 -2.53 -32.47
C ASN A 141 7.06 -3.21 -32.71
N ILE A 142 7.34 -4.30 -32.02
CA ILE A 142 8.53 -5.12 -32.29
C ILE A 142 8.20 -6.10 -33.44
N PRO A 143 8.77 -5.91 -34.62
CA PRO A 143 8.55 -6.87 -35.70
C PRO A 143 8.96 -8.27 -35.22
N ASN A 144 8.09 -9.26 -35.39
CA ASN A 144 8.29 -10.68 -35.06
C ASN A 144 9.41 -11.33 -35.91
N LYS A 145 10.53 -10.65 -36.07
CA LYS A 145 11.71 -11.16 -36.73
C LYS A 145 12.59 -11.84 -35.72
N ARG A 146 12.53 -13.18 -35.68
CA ARG A 146 13.64 -13.99 -35.19
C ARG A 146 14.92 -13.46 -35.82
N TYR A 147 15.68 -12.67 -35.08
CA TYR A 147 16.95 -12.13 -35.56
C TYR A 147 17.93 -13.27 -35.71
N LYS A 148 18.14 -13.72 -36.93
CA LYS A 148 19.37 -14.44 -37.28
C LYS A 148 20.51 -13.46 -37.03
N LEU A 149 21.35 -13.76 -36.06
CA LEU A 149 22.58 -13.04 -35.77
C LEU A 149 23.45 -13.03 -37.03
N LYS A 150 23.45 -11.95 -37.80
CA LYS A 150 24.49 -11.68 -38.78
C LYS A 150 25.74 -11.26 -37.97
N LYS A 151 26.76 -12.07 -38.07
CA LYS A 151 28.10 -11.75 -37.59
C LYS A 151 28.57 -10.46 -38.28
N ARG A 152 29.07 -9.50 -37.50
CA ARG A 152 29.66 -8.20 -37.83
C ARG A 152 28.67 -7.09 -38.12
N ASP A 153 28.56 -6.18 -37.14
CA ASP A 153 28.85 -4.76 -37.22
C ASP A 153 28.49 -4.09 -35.91
N ASN A 154 29.49 -3.51 -35.26
CA ASN A 154 29.45 -2.60 -34.12
C ASN A 154 28.56 -3.02 -32.94
N LEU A 155 28.95 -4.09 -32.28
CA LEU A 155 28.45 -4.52 -30.98
C LEU A 155 29.03 -3.63 -29.88
N ILE A 156 28.27 -2.71 -29.36
CA ILE A 156 28.55 -2.13 -28.06
C ILE A 156 28.10 -3.19 -27.05
N ASN A 157 29.08 -3.83 -26.40
CA ASN A 157 28.89 -4.86 -25.40
C ASN A 157 28.30 -4.23 -24.11
N TYR A 158 27.01 -4.29 -23.92
CA TYR A 158 26.38 -4.09 -22.63
C TYR A 158 26.12 -5.46 -22.01
N GLY A 159 27.03 -5.87 -21.10
CA GLY A 159 26.81 -7.02 -20.23
C GLY A 159 26.75 -8.41 -20.88
N GLY A 160 27.60 -8.70 -21.87
CA GLY A 160 27.83 -10.09 -22.35
C GLY A 160 26.72 -10.73 -23.20
N LEU A 161 25.60 -10.08 -23.40
CA LEU A 161 24.54 -10.50 -24.32
C LEU A 161 24.51 -9.50 -25.48
N GLY A 162 24.98 -9.92 -26.64
CA GLY A 162 24.99 -9.12 -27.89
C GLY A 162 23.60 -8.74 -28.35
N LEU A 163 22.93 -7.87 -27.66
CA LEU A 163 21.63 -7.34 -28.02
C LEU A 163 21.83 -6.12 -28.93
N LYS A 164 21.33 -6.21 -30.15
CA LYS A 164 21.19 -5.06 -31.05
C LYS A 164 20.50 -3.93 -30.29
N LYS A 165 21.02 -2.70 -30.44
CA LYS A 165 20.40 -1.47 -29.95
C LYS A 165 18.93 -1.48 -30.36
N TRP A 166 18.04 -1.70 -29.40
CA TRP A 166 16.61 -1.59 -29.60
C TRP A 166 16.31 -0.11 -29.83
N ASN A 167 15.89 0.27 -31.01
CA ASN A 167 15.28 1.57 -31.23
C ASN A 167 13.89 1.51 -30.55
N ILE A 168 13.88 1.55 -29.24
CA ILE A 168 12.66 1.89 -28.50
C ILE A 168 12.40 3.33 -28.89
N SER A 169 11.25 3.56 -29.48
CA SER A 169 10.82 4.87 -29.92
C SER A 169 11.08 5.90 -28.82
N ASP A 170 11.75 6.99 -29.16
CA ASP A 170 11.92 8.14 -28.27
C ASP A 170 10.56 8.72 -27.80
N SER A 171 9.47 8.26 -28.42
CA SER A 171 8.09 8.58 -28.08
C SER A 171 7.50 7.78 -26.90
N HIS A 172 8.21 6.79 -26.33
CA HIS A 172 7.72 6.07 -25.15
C HIS A 172 7.66 7.02 -23.94
N LEU A 173 6.47 7.23 -23.40
CA LEU A 173 6.19 8.19 -22.32
C LEU A 173 6.85 7.87 -20.97
N GLY A 174 7.57 6.75 -20.87
CA GLY A 174 8.15 6.26 -19.61
C GLY A 174 7.17 5.41 -18.82
N PHE A 175 7.53 5.08 -17.58
CA PHE A 175 6.69 4.31 -16.67
C PHE A 175 5.73 5.22 -15.89
N ASN A 176 4.74 4.61 -15.26
CA ASN A 176 3.79 5.31 -14.40
C ASN A 176 4.52 6.14 -13.33
N LYS A 177 4.03 7.35 -13.05
CA LYS A 177 4.62 8.27 -12.06
C LYS A 177 3.85 8.29 -10.75
N ASP A 178 2.75 7.54 -10.62
CA ASP A 178 1.94 7.55 -9.43
C ASP A 178 2.68 6.91 -8.25
N VAL A 179 2.55 7.53 -7.10
CA VAL A 179 2.98 6.97 -5.82
C VAL A 179 1.74 6.45 -5.12
N LEU A 180 1.66 5.14 -5.01
CA LEU A 180 0.56 4.45 -4.37
C LEU A 180 0.95 4.03 -2.96
N ILE A 181 0.00 4.09 -2.04
CA ILE A 181 0.17 3.62 -0.67
C ILE A 181 -0.91 2.59 -0.37
N TYR A 182 -0.46 1.42 0.04
CA TYR A 182 -1.31 0.36 0.56
C TYR A 182 -1.33 0.41 2.09
N HIS A 183 -2.52 0.42 2.68
CA HIS A 183 -2.70 0.36 4.14
C HIS A 183 -3.05 -1.07 4.54
N THR A 184 -2.17 -1.72 5.30
CA THR A 184 -2.23 -3.15 5.57
C THR A 184 -3.39 -3.59 6.48
N ILE A 185 -3.85 -2.71 7.40
CA ILE A 185 -4.95 -3.03 8.32
C ILE A 185 -6.31 -2.88 7.63
N THR A 186 -6.52 -1.78 6.89
CA THR A 186 -7.79 -1.51 6.22
C THR A 186 -7.92 -2.21 4.87
N ASN A 187 -6.83 -2.79 4.38
CA ASN A 187 -6.75 -3.45 3.07
C ASN A 187 -7.20 -2.52 1.93
N THR A 188 -6.68 -1.29 1.92
CA THR A 188 -7.07 -0.25 0.97
C THR A 188 -5.86 0.40 0.30
N TRP A 189 -6.05 0.83 -0.95
CA TRP A 189 -5.07 1.58 -1.72
C TRP A 189 -5.43 3.06 -1.78
N ASN A 190 -4.43 3.91 -1.71
CA ASN A 190 -4.56 5.35 -1.91
C ASN A 190 -3.47 5.85 -2.86
N LYS A 191 -3.85 6.76 -3.74
CA LYS A 191 -2.89 7.55 -4.52
C LYS A 191 -2.42 8.71 -3.65
N PHE A 192 -1.17 8.65 -3.23
CA PHE A 192 -0.60 9.65 -2.32
C PHE A 192 -0.09 10.88 -3.07
N SER A 193 0.62 10.65 -4.18
CA SER A 193 1.28 11.70 -4.95
C SER A 193 1.64 11.20 -6.34
N GLN A 194 2.32 12.06 -7.10
CA GLN A 194 3.01 11.69 -8.32
C GLN A 194 4.49 12.05 -8.20
N LEU A 195 5.34 11.24 -8.80
CA LEU A 195 6.74 11.59 -8.98
C LEU A 195 6.82 12.84 -9.88
N PRO A 196 7.65 13.82 -9.55
CA PRO A 196 7.72 15.06 -10.31
C PRO A 196 8.20 14.79 -11.75
N GLU A 197 7.71 15.60 -12.70
CA GLU A 197 8.10 15.48 -14.11
C GLU A 197 9.53 15.95 -14.36
N SER A 198 9.97 16.94 -13.62
CA SER A 198 11.33 17.49 -13.70
C SER A 198 11.91 17.78 -12.32
N ASN A 199 13.24 17.74 -12.22
CA ASN A 199 13.93 18.20 -11.00
C ASN A 199 13.95 19.74 -10.93
N MET A 200 14.51 20.27 -9.83
CA MET A 200 14.64 21.74 -9.64
C MET A 200 15.46 22.45 -10.75
N GLU A 201 16.25 21.71 -11.51
CA GLU A 201 17.03 22.19 -12.66
C GLU A 201 16.26 22.08 -13.99
N GLY A 202 14.97 21.71 -13.97
CA GLY A 202 14.16 21.54 -15.18
C GLY A 202 14.48 20.27 -15.98
N LYS A 203 15.29 19.35 -15.45
CA LYS A 203 15.63 18.11 -16.11
C LYS A 203 14.58 17.05 -15.85
N GLU A 204 14.09 16.42 -16.91
CA GLU A 204 13.06 15.37 -16.86
C GLU A 204 13.45 14.23 -15.91
N ILE A 205 12.55 13.89 -15.00
CA ILE A 205 12.67 12.77 -14.07
C ILE A 205 11.80 11.64 -14.61
N GLY A 206 12.44 10.55 -15.04
CA GLY A 206 11.71 9.32 -15.37
C GLY A 206 11.31 8.56 -14.10
N SER A 207 10.10 7.99 -14.07
CA SER A 207 9.78 6.96 -13.10
C SER A 207 10.68 5.74 -13.31
N HIS A 208 11.11 5.12 -12.21
CA HIS A 208 12.01 3.97 -12.28
C HIS A 208 11.23 2.67 -12.10
N ALA A 209 11.59 1.67 -12.90
CA ALA A 209 11.18 0.29 -12.75
C ALA A 209 12.41 -0.63 -12.66
N MET A 210 12.23 -1.88 -12.28
CA MET A 210 13.30 -2.89 -12.16
C MET A 210 14.43 -2.46 -11.20
N THR A 211 14.05 -1.82 -10.11
CA THR A 211 14.91 -1.40 -9.02
C THR A 211 14.20 -1.54 -7.69
N ASN A 212 14.90 -1.29 -6.60
CA ASN A 212 14.36 -1.31 -5.24
C ASN A 212 14.38 0.09 -4.64
N ALA A 213 13.46 0.36 -3.72
CA ALA A 213 13.51 1.49 -2.83
C ALA A 213 14.01 1.03 -1.46
N VAL A 214 14.89 1.81 -0.84
CA VAL A 214 15.48 1.48 0.46
C VAL A 214 15.35 2.67 1.39
N LYS A 215 14.98 2.42 2.63
CA LYS A 215 15.03 3.46 3.67
C LYS A 215 16.46 3.79 4.05
N TRP A 216 16.77 5.07 4.05
CA TRP A 216 18.06 5.61 4.47
C TRP A 216 17.85 6.82 5.40
N GLY A 217 17.88 6.58 6.70
CA GLY A 217 17.46 7.58 7.68
C GLY A 217 15.98 7.94 7.54
N ASN A 218 15.68 9.20 7.33
CA ASN A 218 14.32 9.70 7.11
C ASN A 218 13.90 9.68 5.63
N ASP A 219 14.81 9.33 4.74
CA ASP A 219 14.60 9.34 3.30
C ASP A 219 14.35 7.95 2.74
N ILE A 220 13.76 7.91 1.57
CA ILE A 220 13.63 6.73 0.74
C ILE A 220 14.53 6.94 -0.48
N VAL A 221 15.47 6.03 -0.68
CA VAL A 221 16.44 6.08 -1.77
C VAL A 221 16.08 5.05 -2.83
N ILE A 222 15.91 5.50 -4.06
CA ILE A 222 15.67 4.66 -5.24
C ILE A 222 16.91 4.73 -6.11
N VAL A 223 17.58 3.58 -6.27
CA VAL A 223 18.90 3.52 -6.92
C VAL A 223 18.76 2.99 -8.33
N SER A 224 19.21 3.77 -9.33
CA SER A 224 19.25 3.31 -10.73
C SER A 224 17.85 2.85 -11.23
N GLY A 225 17.81 1.92 -12.15
CA GLY A 225 16.60 1.32 -12.71
C GLY A 225 16.35 1.70 -14.17
N GLU A 226 15.30 1.13 -14.73
CA GLU A 226 14.84 1.49 -16.08
C GLU A 226 13.89 2.67 -16.00
N ILE A 227 14.08 3.66 -16.88
CA ILE A 227 13.19 4.81 -17.05
C ILE A 227 12.26 4.63 -18.27
N ARG A 228 12.62 3.74 -19.18
CA ARG A 228 11.85 3.23 -20.32
C ARG A 228 12.28 1.78 -20.55
N PRO A 229 11.49 0.95 -21.22
CA PRO A 229 11.90 -0.41 -21.52
C PRO A 229 13.29 -0.48 -22.18
N GLY A 230 14.23 -1.18 -21.55
CA GLY A 230 15.62 -1.33 -22.03
C GLY A 230 16.52 -0.09 -21.87
N VAL A 231 16.03 1.01 -21.32
CA VAL A 231 16.81 2.24 -21.09
C VAL A 231 17.01 2.44 -19.58
N ARG A 232 18.24 2.24 -19.11
CA ARG A 232 18.60 2.38 -17.71
C ARG A 232 19.16 3.75 -17.36
N SER A 233 18.83 4.23 -16.20
CA SER A 233 19.37 5.46 -15.61
C SER A 233 20.33 5.12 -14.48
N PRO A 234 21.55 5.69 -14.44
CA PRO A 234 22.46 5.53 -13.30
C PRO A 234 22.12 6.45 -12.13
N LYS A 235 21.05 7.25 -12.23
CA LYS A 235 20.70 8.24 -11.22
C LYS A 235 20.17 7.59 -9.97
N VAL A 236 20.45 8.22 -8.83
CA VAL A 236 19.89 7.90 -7.53
C VAL A 236 18.91 8.99 -7.15
N TRP A 237 17.73 8.60 -6.75
CA TRP A 237 16.67 9.50 -6.31
C TRP A 237 16.48 9.37 -4.80
N THR A 238 16.32 10.52 -4.16
CA THR A 238 15.96 10.58 -2.75
C THR A 238 14.58 11.19 -2.64
N VAL A 239 13.67 10.48 -1.99
CA VAL A 239 12.32 10.92 -1.68
C VAL A 239 12.25 11.14 -0.18
N THR A 240 12.05 12.38 0.24
CA THR A 240 11.84 12.74 1.65
C THR A 240 10.35 12.83 1.93
N PRO A 241 9.74 11.87 2.63
CA PRO A 241 8.33 11.95 2.99
C PRO A 241 8.13 13.14 3.94
N LYS A 242 7.44 14.19 3.48
CA LYS A 242 7.03 15.27 4.38
C LYS A 242 5.82 14.80 5.18
N ILE A 243 6.07 14.12 6.29
CA ILE A 243 5.03 13.84 7.27
C ILE A 243 4.79 15.11 8.04
N THR A 244 3.78 15.87 7.66
CA THR A 244 3.35 17.05 8.43
C THR A 244 2.56 16.55 9.65
N ASN A 245 3.27 16.06 10.66
CA ASN A 245 2.69 15.74 11.97
C ASN A 245 2.38 17.01 12.79
N GLN A 246 2.35 18.16 12.17
CA GLN A 246 2.03 19.39 12.88
C GLN A 246 0.51 19.56 12.95
N PHE A 247 0.02 19.40 14.16
CA PHE A 247 -1.33 19.82 14.51
C PHE A 247 -1.38 21.34 14.32
N GLY A 248 -1.98 21.78 13.20
CA GLY A 248 -1.95 23.20 12.79
C GLY A 248 -2.45 24.13 13.90
N ILE A 249 -1.93 25.36 13.93
CA ILE A 249 -2.27 26.36 14.95
C ILE A 249 -3.80 26.58 15.07
N VAL A 250 -4.51 26.47 13.97
CA VAL A 250 -5.98 26.56 13.92
C VAL A 250 -6.63 25.45 14.76
N ASN A 251 -6.11 24.23 14.69
CA ASN A 251 -6.62 23.10 15.48
C ASN A 251 -6.37 23.29 16.98
N TYR A 252 -5.21 23.89 17.37
CA TYR A 252 -4.96 24.27 18.76
C TYR A 252 -5.92 25.35 19.25
N ILE A 253 -6.25 26.34 18.43
CA ILE A 253 -7.22 27.37 18.78
C ILE A 253 -8.60 26.76 19.00
N PHE A 254 -9.06 25.86 18.10
CA PHE A 254 -10.33 25.16 18.28
C PHE A 254 -10.35 24.32 19.56
N LEU A 255 -9.27 23.58 19.82
CA LEU A 255 -9.14 22.73 21.00
C LEU A 255 -9.17 23.58 22.30
N LEU A 256 -8.41 24.67 22.36
CA LEU A 256 -8.41 25.59 23.48
C LEU A 256 -9.77 26.25 23.71
N THR A 257 -10.40 26.73 22.63
CA THR A 257 -11.73 27.32 22.69
C THR A 257 -12.76 26.34 23.23
N TYR A 258 -12.72 25.10 22.78
CA TYR A 258 -13.57 24.04 23.29
C TYR A 258 -13.38 23.81 24.82
N PHE A 259 -12.13 23.70 25.28
CA PHE A 259 -11.87 23.53 26.72
C PHE A 259 -12.28 24.76 27.53
N ILE A 260 -12.08 25.98 27.03
CA ILE A 260 -12.51 27.21 27.72
C ILE A 260 -14.05 27.21 27.87
N ILE A 261 -14.79 26.86 26.81
CA ILE A 261 -16.25 26.76 26.87
C ILE A 261 -16.69 25.75 27.93
N LEU A 262 -16.06 24.56 27.96
CA LEU A 262 -16.38 23.54 28.96
C LEU A 262 -16.12 24.03 30.40
N ILE A 263 -15.00 24.72 30.63
CA ILE A 263 -14.67 25.29 31.95
C ILE A 263 -15.71 26.35 32.35
N ILE A 264 -16.07 27.26 31.44
CA ILE A 264 -17.08 28.29 31.71
C ILE A 264 -18.41 27.65 32.08
N ILE A 265 -18.87 26.65 31.35
CA ILE A 265 -20.07 25.89 31.63
C ILE A 265 -19.97 25.23 33.01
N GLY A 266 -18.84 24.54 33.30
CA GLY A 266 -18.61 23.89 34.59
C GLY A 266 -18.67 24.85 35.76
N VAL A 267 -17.96 26.00 35.67
CA VAL A 267 -17.95 27.03 36.72
C VAL A 267 -19.32 27.68 36.87
N HIS A 268 -20.06 27.93 35.79
CA HIS A 268 -21.40 28.49 35.84
C HIS A 268 -22.39 27.58 36.61
N PHE A 269 -22.29 26.28 36.40
CA PHE A 269 -23.16 25.31 37.09
C PHE A 269 -22.69 24.98 38.53
N LEU A 270 -21.41 25.03 38.84
CA LEU A 270 -20.88 24.87 40.18
C LEU A 270 -21.46 25.91 41.13
N ASN A 271 -21.58 27.16 40.72
CA ASN A 271 -22.10 28.24 41.57
C ASN A 271 -23.64 28.20 41.76
N LYS A 272 -24.35 27.37 40.97
CA LYS A 272 -25.82 27.24 41.06
C LYS A 272 -26.29 26.00 41.78
N ASN A 273 -25.47 24.98 41.96
CA ASN A 273 -25.84 23.69 42.50
C ASN A 273 -25.24 23.54 43.90
N THR A 274 -25.95 24.01 44.92
CA THR A 274 -25.58 23.86 46.32
C THR A 274 -26.09 22.56 46.98
N ASP A 275 -26.93 21.80 46.27
CA ASP A 275 -27.58 20.60 46.78
C ASP A 275 -27.16 19.34 45.98
N ILE A 276 -26.94 18.22 46.67
CA ILE A 276 -26.48 16.96 46.10
C ILE A 276 -27.44 16.41 45.05
N GLU A 277 -28.78 16.56 45.25
CA GLU A 277 -29.77 16.13 44.29
C GLU A 277 -29.74 16.96 42.99
N ASN A 278 -29.50 18.27 43.10
CA ASN A 278 -29.34 19.15 41.95
C ASN A 278 -28.08 18.85 41.17
N TYR A 279 -27.00 18.39 41.85
CA TYR A 279 -25.76 18.01 41.22
C TYR A 279 -25.89 16.74 40.35
N PHE A 280 -26.53 15.68 40.86
CA PHE A 280 -26.63 14.41 40.14
C PHE A 280 -27.85 14.32 39.21
N LYS A 281 -28.94 15.00 39.50
CA LYS A 281 -30.18 14.92 38.73
C LYS A 281 -30.53 16.24 38.01
N ALA A 282 -29.64 17.27 38.08
CA ALA A 282 -29.86 18.61 37.55
C ALA A 282 -31.27 19.18 37.94
N GLY A 283 -31.76 18.83 39.14
CA GLY A 283 -33.11 19.22 39.61
C GLY A 283 -34.26 18.72 38.73
N GLY A 284 -34.09 17.63 37.99
CA GLY A 284 -35.11 17.08 37.10
C GLY A 284 -35.39 17.94 35.87
N ARG A 285 -34.55 18.95 35.58
CA ARG A 285 -34.78 19.92 34.48
C ARG A 285 -34.19 19.50 33.15
N ILE A 286 -33.41 18.41 33.11
CA ILE A 286 -32.82 17.93 31.86
C ILE A 286 -33.92 17.22 31.07
N PRO A 287 -34.24 17.68 29.86
CA PRO A 287 -35.18 16.99 29.02
C PRO A 287 -34.65 15.60 28.65
N TRP A 288 -35.50 14.59 28.58
CA TRP A 288 -35.15 13.18 28.36
C TRP A 288 -34.27 12.96 27.13
N TRP A 289 -34.51 13.72 26.05
CA TRP A 289 -33.73 13.64 24.83
C TRP A 289 -32.27 14.10 25.03
N ALA A 290 -32.03 15.13 25.86
CA ALA A 290 -30.70 15.62 26.16
C ALA A 290 -29.94 14.63 27.04
N ALA A 291 -30.60 13.99 28.00
CA ALA A 291 -30.02 12.90 28.78
C ALA A 291 -29.66 11.69 27.87
N GLY A 292 -30.54 11.32 26.97
CA GLY A 292 -30.31 10.25 26.00
C GLY A 292 -29.12 10.52 25.08
N ILE A 293 -29.00 11.74 24.54
CA ILE A 293 -27.85 12.16 23.74
C ILE A 293 -26.56 12.11 24.54
N SER A 294 -26.56 12.60 25.79
CA SER A 294 -25.39 12.59 26.66
C SER A 294 -24.89 11.17 26.93
N ILE A 295 -25.77 10.24 27.24
CA ILE A 295 -25.43 8.81 27.45
C ILE A 295 -24.87 8.22 26.17
N PHE A 296 -25.51 8.48 25.03
CA PHE A 296 -25.07 7.98 23.73
C PHE A 296 -23.66 8.49 23.36
N ILE A 297 -23.41 9.80 23.49
CA ILE A 297 -22.10 10.41 23.21
C ILE A 297 -21.03 9.90 24.16
N THR A 298 -21.36 9.66 25.44
CA THR A 298 -20.39 9.15 26.42
C THR A 298 -19.92 7.72 26.08
N GLN A 299 -20.77 6.92 25.45
CA GLN A 299 -20.42 5.57 24.98
C GLN A 299 -19.71 5.58 23.63
N LEU A 300 -19.85 6.61 22.84
CA LEU A 300 -19.18 6.78 21.53
C LEU A 300 -17.78 7.35 21.74
N SER A 301 -16.79 6.46 21.93
CA SER A 301 -15.39 6.87 21.93
C SER A 301 -14.90 7.17 20.50
N ALA A 302 -13.81 7.93 20.37
CA ALA A 302 -13.15 8.15 19.08
C ALA A 302 -12.76 6.82 18.39
N ILE A 303 -12.38 5.82 19.20
CA ILE A 303 -12.08 4.46 18.71
C ILE A 303 -13.33 3.82 18.12
N THR A 304 -14.48 3.95 18.76
CA THR A 304 -15.76 3.41 18.29
C THR A 304 -16.16 4.02 16.94
N VAL A 305 -16.03 5.34 16.82
CA VAL A 305 -16.37 6.07 15.57
C VAL A 305 -15.45 5.70 14.40
N MET A 306 -14.18 5.43 14.64
CA MET A 306 -13.22 5.04 13.59
C MET A 306 -13.18 3.54 13.35
N ALA A 307 -13.17 2.72 14.42
CA ALA A 307 -12.95 1.28 14.30
C ALA A 307 -14.18 0.51 13.81
N ILE A 308 -15.38 0.90 14.23
CA ILE A 308 -16.60 0.17 13.81
C ILE A 308 -16.86 0.31 12.29
N PRO A 309 -16.86 1.51 11.68
CA PRO A 309 -17.00 1.64 10.24
C PRO A 309 -15.87 0.96 9.46
N ALA A 310 -14.62 1.11 9.90
CA ALA A 310 -13.48 0.48 9.24
C ALA A 310 -13.60 -1.05 9.27
N ARG A 311 -13.97 -1.64 10.40
CA ARG A 311 -14.16 -3.08 10.54
C ARG A 311 -15.37 -3.59 9.75
N SER A 312 -16.48 -2.84 9.74
CA SER A 312 -17.68 -3.20 8.98
C SER A 312 -17.43 -3.14 7.47
N PHE A 313 -16.59 -2.22 7.02
CA PHE A 313 -16.18 -2.13 5.62
C PHE A 313 -15.24 -3.29 5.22
N SER A 314 -14.33 -3.68 6.11
CA SER A 314 -13.29 -4.68 5.81
C SER A 314 -13.73 -6.14 6.00
N SER A 315 -14.79 -6.40 6.81
CA SER A 315 -15.23 -7.77 7.10
C SER A 315 -16.71 -7.99 6.82
N GLU A 316 -17.57 -7.58 7.74
CA GLU A 316 -19.02 -7.86 7.70
C GLU A 316 -19.82 -6.76 8.39
N TRP A 317 -21.05 -6.56 7.95
CA TRP A 317 -22.02 -5.63 8.55
C TRP A 317 -22.62 -6.10 9.88
N THR A 318 -22.28 -7.29 10.33
CA THR A 318 -22.79 -7.92 11.55
C THR A 318 -22.61 -7.04 12.79
N TRP A 319 -21.48 -6.33 12.89
CA TRP A 319 -21.19 -5.43 14.01
C TRP A 319 -22.10 -4.20 14.07
N ILE A 320 -22.47 -3.65 12.92
CA ILE A 320 -23.45 -2.53 12.88
C ILE A 320 -24.82 -3.05 13.25
N SER A 321 -25.22 -4.20 12.73
CA SER A 321 -26.51 -4.82 13.04
C SER A 321 -26.67 -5.10 14.54
N LEU A 322 -25.62 -5.62 15.19
CA LEU A 322 -25.61 -5.87 16.64
C LEU A 322 -25.75 -4.57 17.44
N SER A 323 -25.02 -3.52 17.05
CA SER A 323 -25.09 -2.22 17.73
C SER A 323 -26.47 -1.57 17.57
N MET A 324 -27.08 -1.64 16.38
CA MET A 324 -28.43 -1.13 16.11
C MET A 324 -29.50 -1.91 16.86
N THR A 325 -29.33 -3.22 16.99
CA THR A 325 -30.26 -4.08 17.76
C THR A 325 -30.31 -3.66 19.22
N ILE A 326 -29.20 -3.36 19.86
CA ILE A 326 -29.13 -2.90 21.25
C ILE A 326 -29.86 -1.56 21.42
N VAL A 327 -29.67 -0.61 20.48
CA VAL A 327 -30.34 0.71 20.52
C VAL A 327 -31.86 0.59 20.42
N ILE A 328 -32.37 -0.40 19.66
CA ILE A 328 -33.80 -0.61 19.48
C ILE A 328 -34.39 -1.39 20.64
N ILE A 329 -33.71 -2.39 21.18
CA ILE A 329 -34.26 -3.28 22.19
C ILE A 329 -34.18 -2.66 23.59
N ALA A 330 -33.11 -1.90 23.92
CA ALA A 330 -32.94 -1.33 25.24
C ALA A 330 -34.14 -0.45 25.70
N PRO A 331 -34.73 0.43 24.86
CA PRO A 331 -35.95 1.21 25.25
C PRO A 331 -37.21 0.38 25.41
N LEU A 332 -37.25 -0.86 24.84
CA LEU A 332 -38.42 -1.74 24.95
C LEU A 332 -38.42 -2.59 26.24
N ILE A 333 -37.25 -2.72 26.89
CA ILE A 333 -37.05 -3.51 28.11
C ILE A 333 -37.05 -2.61 29.37
N SER A 334 -36.75 -1.33 29.23
CA SER A 334 -36.74 -0.34 30.32
C SER A 334 -38.16 0.19 30.60
#